data_85543f01ab4bedc2cdde9934c088881e
#
_entry.id   85543f01ab4bedc2cdde9934c088881e
#
_cell.length_a   1.000
_cell.length_b   1.000
_cell.length_c   1.000
_cell.angle_alpha   90.00
_cell.angle_beta   90.00
_cell.angle_gamma   90.00
#
_symmetry.space_group_name_H-M   'P 1'
#
loop_
_entity.id
_entity.type
_entity.pdbx_description
1 polymer ?
#
loop_
_entity_poly.entity_id
_entity_poly.type
_entity_poly.pdbx_seq_one_letter_code
_entity_poly.pdbx_strand_id
1 'polypeptide(L)'
;MRHGRRVPKLGKAADQRKALLRSLTTELIRNGRIKTTEVRAKAVRSEVDRMVTLAKDGSLSARRRAMGYIFDKQLVHALFDQAPDRYADRNGGYTRIVRTVSRRGDNARMAIIELT
;
A
#
# COMPACT_ATOMS: atom_id res chain seq x y z
N MET A 1 18.10 -7.36 18.90
CA MET A 1 17.72 -5.96 18.90
C MET A 1 17.37 -5.50 17.50
N ARG A 2 16.35 -4.64 17.36
CA ARG A 2 15.76 -4.32 16.05
C ARG A 2 16.31 -3.04 15.43
N HIS A 3 17.60 -2.85 15.48
CA HIS A 3 18.24 -1.66 14.94
C HIS A 3 17.97 -1.52 13.43
N GLY A 4 17.47 -0.37 13.01
CA GLY A 4 17.19 -0.05 11.62
C GLY A 4 16.00 -0.78 10.99
N ARG A 5 15.29 -1.59 11.74
CA ARG A 5 14.12 -2.33 11.23
C ARG A 5 12.85 -1.54 11.50
N ARG A 6 12.27 -1.00 10.44
CA ARG A 6 11.05 -0.19 10.55
C ARG A 6 9.80 -0.93 10.09
N VAL A 7 9.95 -2.05 9.37
CA VAL A 7 8.84 -2.81 8.83
C VAL A 7 8.57 -4.01 9.74
N PRO A 8 7.31 -4.20 10.18
CA PRO A 8 6.94 -5.38 10.96
C PRO A 8 7.16 -6.66 10.15
N LYS A 9 7.59 -7.71 10.80
CA LYS A 9 7.81 -9.01 10.13
C LYS A 9 6.51 -9.72 9.78
N LEU A 10 5.40 -9.37 10.41
CA LEU A 10 4.06 -9.94 10.16
C LEU A 10 4.01 -11.45 10.32
N GLY A 11 4.91 -12.03 11.13
CA GLY A 11 4.97 -13.47 11.35
C GLY A 11 5.37 -14.28 10.13
N LYS A 12 6.02 -13.65 9.13
CA LYS A 12 6.34 -14.30 7.86
C LYS A 12 7.81 -14.16 7.51
N ALA A 13 8.34 -15.10 6.73
CA ALA A 13 9.67 -15.01 6.14
C ALA A 13 9.73 -13.82 5.18
N ALA A 14 10.93 -13.35 4.89
CA ALA A 14 11.13 -12.13 4.08
C ALA A 14 10.45 -12.20 2.71
N ASP A 15 10.56 -13.35 2.02
CA ASP A 15 9.95 -13.53 0.71
C ASP A 15 8.42 -13.55 0.78
N GLN A 16 7.85 -14.22 1.80
CA GLN A 16 6.41 -14.28 2.00
C GLN A 16 5.86 -12.92 2.42
N ARG A 17 6.59 -12.19 3.26
CA ARG A 17 6.20 -10.84 3.67
C ARG A 17 6.16 -9.89 2.47
N LYS A 18 7.16 -9.97 1.61
CA LYS A 18 7.21 -9.16 0.40
C LYS A 18 6.04 -9.47 -0.54
N ALA A 19 5.72 -10.75 -0.73
CA ALA A 19 4.58 -11.17 -1.54
C ALA A 19 3.27 -10.66 -0.96
N LEU A 20 3.10 -10.76 0.36
CA LEU A 20 1.89 -10.28 1.03
C LEU A 20 1.72 -8.77 0.83
N LEU A 21 2.77 -7.99 1.03
CA LEU A 21 2.70 -6.53 0.90
C LEU A 21 2.41 -6.11 -0.54
N ARG A 22 2.97 -6.80 -1.53
CA ARG A 22 2.68 -6.54 -2.94
C ARG A 22 1.21 -6.84 -3.25
N SER A 23 0.68 -7.94 -2.75
CA SER A 23 -0.73 -8.30 -2.95
C SER A 23 -1.67 -7.28 -2.32
N LEU A 24 -1.39 -6.86 -1.08
CA LEU A 24 -2.20 -5.87 -0.39
C LEU A 24 -2.14 -4.51 -1.07
N THR A 25 -0.97 -4.11 -1.55
CA THR A 25 -0.81 -2.86 -2.29
C THR A 25 -1.64 -2.88 -3.58
N THR A 26 -1.56 -3.99 -4.33
CA THR A 26 -2.33 -4.15 -5.56
C THR A 26 -3.83 -4.08 -5.28
N GLU A 27 -4.30 -4.77 -4.24
CA GLU A 27 -5.71 -4.76 -3.87
C GLU A 27 -6.19 -3.37 -3.44
N LEU A 28 -5.37 -2.64 -2.68
CA LEU A 28 -5.73 -1.30 -2.24
C LEU A 28 -5.87 -0.35 -3.43
N ILE A 29 -4.93 -0.40 -4.37
CA ILE A 29 -4.98 0.45 -5.55
C ILE A 29 -6.18 0.08 -6.42
N ARG A 30 -6.49 -1.21 -6.54
CA ARG A 30 -7.64 -1.67 -7.33
C ARG A 30 -8.96 -1.21 -6.77
N ASN A 31 -9.15 -1.38 -5.46
CA ASN A 31 -10.44 -1.17 -4.81
C ASN A 31 -10.59 0.21 -4.15
N GLY A 32 -9.49 0.94 -3.99
CA GLY A 32 -9.49 2.24 -3.30
C GLY A 32 -9.48 2.12 -1.79
N ARG A 33 -9.92 1.00 -1.23
CA ARG A 33 -9.93 0.74 0.20
C ARG A 33 -9.94 -0.76 0.45
N ILE A 34 -9.27 -1.19 1.52
CA ILE A 34 -9.32 -2.59 1.96
C ILE A 34 -9.44 -2.65 3.47
N LYS A 35 -10.04 -3.72 3.97
CA LYS A 35 -10.12 -4.02 5.39
C LYS A 35 -9.12 -5.13 5.71
N THR A 36 -8.24 -4.88 6.68
CA THR A 36 -7.21 -5.82 7.07
C THR A 36 -6.85 -5.62 8.54
N THR A 37 -5.90 -6.37 9.07
CA THR A 37 -5.43 -6.13 10.42
C THR A 37 -4.71 -4.78 10.49
N GLU A 38 -4.76 -4.13 11.65
CA GLU A 38 -4.12 -2.83 11.84
C GLU A 38 -2.62 -2.87 11.53
N VAL A 39 -1.94 -3.94 11.93
CA VAL A 39 -0.49 -4.09 11.69
C VAL A 39 -0.20 -4.16 10.19
N ARG A 40 -0.99 -4.93 9.43
CA ARG A 40 -0.83 -5.03 7.98
C ARG A 40 -1.14 -3.70 7.30
N ALA A 41 -2.18 -3.00 7.75
CA ALA A 41 -2.52 -1.69 7.20
C ALA A 41 -1.36 -0.70 7.34
N LYS A 42 -0.74 -0.66 8.51
CA LYS A 42 0.41 0.20 8.77
C LYS A 42 1.62 -0.17 7.92
N ALA A 43 1.83 -1.47 7.70
CA ALA A 43 2.94 -1.94 6.87
C ALA A 43 2.73 -1.59 5.39
N VAL A 44 1.51 -1.72 4.90
CA VAL A 44 1.17 -1.45 3.49
C VAL A 44 1.23 0.04 3.18
N ARG A 45 0.96 0.90 4.14
CA ARG A 45 0.90 2.35 3.93
C ARG A 45 2.15 2.90 3.23
N SER A 46 3.33 2.52 3.70
CA SER A 46 4.57 3.01 3.10
C SER A 46 4.76 2.53 1.67
N GLU A 47 4.34 1.30 1.37
CA GLU A 47 4.46 0.75 0.03
C GLU A 47 3.52 1.46 -0.95
N VAL A 48 2.28 1.71 -0.52
CA VAL A 48 1.30 2.43 -1.35
C VAL A 48 1.74 3.87 -1.59
N ASP A 49 2.23 4.55 -0.55
CA ASP A 49 2.75 5.91 -0.70
C ASP A 49 3.88 5.96 -1.72
N ARG A 50 4.76 4.98 -1.71
CA ARG A 50 5.86 4.88 -2.68
C ARG A 50 5.33 4.72 -4.11
N MET A 51 4.31 3.89 -4.30
CA MET A 51 3.72 3.69 -5.63
C MET A 51 3.04 4.96 -6.13
N VAL A 52 2.33 5.68 -5.27
CA VAL A 52 1.69 6.95 -5.64
C VAL A 52 2.76 8.00 -5.97
N THR A 53 3.85 8.05 -5.22
CA THR A 53 4.95 8.96 -5.51
C THR A 53 5.55 8.68 -6.90
N LEU A 54 5.75 7.41 -7.25
CA LEU A 54 6.21 7.02 -8.59
C LEU A 54 5.22 7.47 -9.66
N ALA A 55 3.93 7.32 -9.40
CA ALA A 55 2.89 7.72 -10.34
C ALA A 55 2.86 9.24 -10.55
N LYS A 56 3.11 10.01 -9.50
CA LYS A 56 3.21 11.47 -9.61
C LYS A 56 4.44 11.89 -10.42
N ASP A 57 5.54 11.18 -10.29
CA ASP A 57 6.74 11.41 -11.12
C ASP A 57 6.40 11.19 -12.59
N GLY A 58 5.72 10.08 -12.90
CA GLY A 58 5.23 9.80 -14.24
C GLY A 58 6.28 9.45 -15.28
N SER A 59 7.57 9.40 -14.91
CA SER A 59 8.64 9.08 -15.84
C SER A 59 8.58 7.62 -16.28
N LEU A 60 9.25 7.30 -17.38
CA LEU A 60 9.33 5.92 -17.87
C LEU A 60 9.98 5.00 -16.85
N SER A 61 11.04 5.44 -16.18
CA SER A 61 11.70 4.63 -15.16
C SER A 61 10.79 4.43 -13.94
N ALA A 62 10.03 5.43 -13.52
CA ALA A 62 9.07 5.30 -12.45
C ALA A 62 7.97 4.31 -12.80
N ARG A 63 7.44 4.37 -14.03
CA ARG A 63 6.43 3.43 -14.51
C ARG A 63 6.95 2.00 -14.51
N ARG A 64 8.18 1.80 -14.94
CA ARG A 64 8.80 0.46 -14.93
C ARG A 64 8.96 -0.09 -13.51
N ARG A 65 9.34 0.75 -12.56
CA ARG A 65 9.42 0.34 -11.15
C ARG A 65 8.07 -0.07 -10.60
N ALA A 66 7.03 0.71 -10.89
CA ALA A 66 5.67 0.39 -10.44
C ALA A 66 5.19 -0.93 -11.07
N MET A 67 5.46 -1.15 -12.35
CA MET A 67 5.11 -2.40 -13.03
C MET A 67 5.83 -3.61 -12.44
N GLY A 68 7.03 -3.42 -11.92
CA GLY A 68 7.77 -4.49 -11.25
C GLY A 68 7.24 -4.83 -9.88
N TYR A 69 6.40 -3.98 -9.29
CA TYR A 69 5.86 -4.18 -7.95
C TYR A 69 4.37 -4.53 -7.95
N ILE A 70 3.57 -3.79 -8.68
CA ILE A 70 2.11 -4.01 -8.78
C ILE A 70 1.85 -5.13 -9.78
N PHE A 71 1.02 -6.12 -9.38
CA PHE A 71 0.79 -7.31 -10.19
C PHE A 71 -0.02 -7.06 -11.46
N ASP A 72 -0.81 -5.98 -11.50
CA ASP A 72 -1.72 -5.71 -12.61
C ASP A 72 -1.25 -4.48 -13.38
N LYS A 73 -0.88 -4.68 -14.66
CA LYS A 73 -0.38 -3.59 -15.51
C LYS A 73 -1.43 -2.52 -15.78
N GLN A 74 -2.70 -2.91 -15.89
CA GLN A 74 -3.78 -1.95 -16.13
C GLN A 74 -3.97 -1.02 -14.94
N LEU A 75 -3.79 -1.55 -13.72
CA LEU A 75 -3.82 -0.72 -12.52
C LEU A 75 -2.69 0.31 -12.51
N VAL A 76 -1.52 -0.06 -12.98
CA VAL A 76 -0.39 0.88 -13.08
C VAL A 76 -0.74 2.01 -14.04
N HIS A 77 -1.30 1.69 -15.21
CA HIS A 77 -1.72 2.72 -16.16
C HIS A 77 -2.76 3.66 -15.56
N ALA A 78 -3.77 3.10 -14.90
CA ALA A 78 -4.82 3.91 -14.27
C ALA A 78 -4.26 4.79 -13.18
N LEU A 79 -3.36 4.26 -12.34
CA LEU A 79 -2.73 5.02 -11.26
C LEU A 79 -1.91 6.19 -11.82
N PHE A 80 -1.13 5.95 -12.87
CA PHE A 80 -0.28 6.97 -13.48
C PHE A 80 -1.10 8.06 -14.18
N ASP A 81 -2.29 7.71 -14.68
CA ASP A 81 -3.20 8.68 -15.28
C ASP A 81 -3.86 9.59 -14.22
N GLN A 82 -4.19 9.04 -13.06
CA GLN A 82 -4.98 9.74 -12.04
C GLN A 82 -4.13 10.47 -11.00
N ALA A 83 -3.00 9.91 -10.60
CA ALA A 83 -2.25 10.41 -9.46
C ALA A 83 -1.74 11.85 -9.61
N PRO A 84 -1.23 12.29 -10.78
CA PRO A 84 -0.75 13.66 -10.90
C PRO A 84 -1.81 14.72 -10.60
N ASP A 85 -3.06 14.47 -10.98
CA ASP A 85 -4.17 15.38 -10.71
C ASP A 85 -4.74 15.19 -9.31
N ARG A 86 -5.00 13.94 -8.94
CA ARG A 86 -5.64 13.60 -7.68
C ARG A 86 -4.82 14.01 -6.47
N TYR A 87 -3.49 13.88 -6.55
CA TYR A 87 -2.59 14.14 -5.44
C TYR A 87 -1.64 15.31 -5.70
N ALA A 88 -2.01 16.22 -6.59
CA ALA A 88 -1.17 17.36 -6.96
C ALA A 88 -0.75 18.19 -5.75
N ASP A 89 -1.66 18.37 -4.79
CA ASP A 89 -1.43 19.21 -3.61
C ASP A 89 -0.84 18.46 -2.41
N ARG A 90 -0.51 17.19 -2.57
CA ARG A 90 0.01 16.35 -1.48
C ARG A 90 1.43 15.89 -1.77
N ASN A 91 2.29 16.01 -0.78
CA ASN A 91 3.69 15.57 -0.86
C ASN A 91 3.94 14.29 -0.07
N GLY A 92 2.93 13.48 0.14
CA GLY A 92 2.94 12.25 0.92
C GLY A 92 1.61 12.09 1.63
N GLY A 93 1.47 11.01 2.41
CA GLY A 93 0.24 10.78 3.15
C GLY A 93 -0.96 10.58 2.24
N TYR A 94 -0.82 9.73 1.23
CA TYR A 94 -1.88 9.47 0.25
C TYR A 94 -2.89 8.46 0.74
N THR A 95 -2.73 7.94 1.95
CA THR A 95 -3.61 6.94 2.53
C THR A 95 -4.09 7.39 3.90
N ARG A 96 -5.21 6.80 4.32
CA ARG A 96 -5.77 7.03 5.63
C ARG A 96 -6.14 5.68 6.24
N ILE A 97 -5.83 5.50 7.52
CA ILE A 97 -6.14 4.27 8.25
C ILE A 97 -7.20 4.59 9.30
N VAL A 98 -8.32 3.85 9.28
CA VAL A 98 -9.42 4.01 10.21
C VAL A 98 -9.62 2.68 10.94
N ARG A 99 -9.55 2.70 12.26
CA ARG A 99 -9.79 1.50 13.07
C ARG A 99 -11.25 1.09 13.00
N THR A 100 -11.48 -0.21 12.97
CA THR A 100 -12.82 -0.78 13.02
C THR A 100 -12.93 -1.70 14.24
N VAL A 101 -14.09 -2.34 14.40
CA VAL A 101 -14.27 -3.31 15.48
C VAL A 101 -13.32 -4.48 15.31
N SER A 102 -12.91 -5.06 16.45
CA SER A 102 -12.02 -6.22 16.45
C SER A 102 -12.69 -7.42 15.79
N ARG A 103 -11.86 -8.24 15.14
CA ARG A 103 -12.35 -9.40 14.40
C ARG A 103 -12.93 -10.44 15.37
N ARG A 104 -14.08 -10.98 14.98
CA ARG A 104 -14.72 -12.06 15.72
C ARG A 104 -13.86 -13.31 15.66
N GLY A 105 -13.73 -13.99 16.79
CA GLY A 105 -12.97 -15.22 16.89
C GLY A 105 -11.62 -15.03 17.57
N ASP A 106 -10.70 -14.29 16.95
CA ASP A 106 -9.35 -14.07 17.49
C ASP A 106 -9.16 -12.70 18.11
N ASN A 107 -10.18 -11.84 18.06
CA ASN A 107 -10.14 -10.49 18.61
C ASN A 107 -9.01 -9.63 18.01
N ALA A 108 -8.57 -9.93 16.79
CA ALA A 108 -7.53 -9.16 16.12
C ALA A 108 -8.02 -7.73 15.85
N ARG A 109 -7.15 -6.75 16.06
CA ARG A 109 -7.46 -5.36 15.75
C ARG A 109 -7.52 -5.18 14.24
N MET A 110 -8.66 -4.72 13.77
CA MET A 110 -8.90 -4.50 12.34
C MET A 110 -8.89 -3.02 12.01
N ALA A 111 -8.54 -2.73 10.77
CA ALA A 111 -8.55 -1.36 10.26
C ALA A 111 -8.89 -1.36 8.78
N ILE A 112 -9.40 -0.23 8.31
CA ILE A 112 -9.60 0.04 6.88
C ILE A 112 -8.50 1.02 6.48
N ILE A 113 -7.72 0.66 5.46
CA ILE A 113 -6.81 1.59 4.83
C ILE A 113 -7.42 1.99 3.48
N GLU A 114 -7.41 3.28 3.21
CA GLU A 114 -8.02 3.82 1.99
C GLU A 114 -7.16 4.91 1.38
N LEU A 115 -7.27 5.05 0.06
CA LEU A 115 -6.66 6.15 -0.67
C LEU A 115 -7.47 7.43 -0.42
N THR A 116 -6.76 8.50 -0.14
CA THR A 116 -7.41 9.81 0.10
C THR A 116 -7.83 10.52 -1.17
#